data_21b9fb85af650cfe3d5cd5cf0bd21ce9
#
_entry.id   21b9fb85af650cfe3d5cd5cf0bd21ce9
#
_cell.length_a   1.000
_cell.length_b   1.000
_cell.length_c   1.000
_cell.angle_alpha   90.00
_cell.angle_beta   90.00
_cell.angle_gamma   90.00
#
_symmetry.space_group_name_H-M   'P 1'
#
loop_
_entity.id
_entity.type
_entity.pdbx_description
1 polymer ?
#
loop_
_entity_poly.entity_id
_entity_poly.type
_entity_poly.pdbx_seq_one_letter_code
_entity_poly.pdbx_strand_id
1 'polypeptide(L)'
;MEICSIASGSSGNCICAGTQNCHLMIDAGISGKRIEAGLNSVGLKTEEMEGILITHEHSDHISGLGVIARRYGLPIYGTKGTLEAIANTPSVGKIDPSLYRVLEPDMDITIGEIVVHPIRISHDAADPVAYILKNENHKIAIITDLGLSLIHI
;
A
#
# COMPACT_ATOMS: atom_id res chain seq x y z
N MET A 1 10.13 -6.32 12.67
CA MET A 1 9.44 -5.59 11.59
C MET A 1 9.32 -4.13 11.99
N GLU A 2 9.63 -3.25 11.08
CA GLU A 2 9.55 -1.81 11.32
C GLU A 2 8.41 -1.21 10.53
N ILE A 3 7.87 -0.09 11.03
CA ILE A 3 6.80 0.63 10.36
C ILE A 3 7.11 2.13 10.43
N CYS A 4 6.83 2.83 9.35
CA CYS A 4 7.02 4.27 9.27
C CYS A 4 5.85 4.91 8.54
N SER A 5 5.23 5.89 9.16
CA SER A 5 4.23 6.72 8.49
C SER A 5 4.94 7.81 7.70
N ILE A 6 4.88 7.73 6.38
CA ILE A 6 5.40 8.77 5.49
C ILE A 6 4.42 9.94 5.48
N ALA A 7 3.12 9.65 5.45
CA ALA A 7 2.05 10.64 5.55
C ALA A 7 0.78 9.99 6.06
N SER A 8 -0.04 10.76 6.77
CA SER A 8 -1.35 10.30 7.25
C SER A 8 -2.33 11.47 7.30
N GLY A 9 -3.61 11.16 7.12
CA GLY A 9 -4.69 12.13 7.21
C GLY A 9 -5.41 12.36 5.88
N SER A 10 -6.32 13.33 5.87
CA SER A 10 -7.17 13.62 4.72
C SER A 10 -6.41 14.21 3.52
N SER A 11 -5.20 14.71 3.73
CA SER A 11 -4.36 15.25 2.66
C SER A 11 -3.50 14.21 1.97
N GLY A 12 -3.50 12.97 2.47
CA GLY A 12 -2.80 11.86 1.84
C GLY A 12 -2.23 10.88 2.83
N ASN A 13 -2.21 9.61 2.42
CA ASN A 13 -1.77 8.49 3.26
C ASN A 13 -0.71 7.66 2.54
N CYS A 14 0.38 7.37 3.22
CA CYS A 14 1.45 6.52 2.72
C CYS A 14 2.21 5.96 3.91
N ILE A 15 2.26 4.64 4.00
CA ILE A 15 2.96 3.93 5.07
C ILE A 15 3.99 3.02 4.46
N CYS A 16 5.16 2.92 5.07
CA CYS A 16 6.15 1.91 4.74
C CYS A 16 6.27 0.93 5.90
N ALA A 17 6.28 -0.35 5.60
CA ALA A 17 6.46 -1.39 6.60
C ALA A 17 7.37 -2.48 6.05
N GLY A 18 8.18 -3.06 6.90
CA GLY A 18 9.05 -4.12 6.43
C GLY A 18 10.02 -4.66 7.45
N THR A 19 10.76 -5.65 6.97
CA THR A 19 11.90 -6.23 7.66
C THR A 19 13.17 -5.50 7.21
N GLN A 20 14.32 -5.96 7.68
CA GLN A 20 15.59 -5.39 7.22
C GLN A 20 15.81 -5.58 5.71
N ASN A 21 15.27 -6.64 5.12
CA ASN A 21 15.53 -7.04 3.74
C ASN A 21 14.33 -6.90 2.80
N CYS A 22 13.15 -6.58 3.31
CA CYS A 22 11.92 -6.57 2.52
C CYS A 22 11.01 -5.46 3.00
N HIS A 23 10.63 -4.54 2.12
CA HIS A 23 9.76 -3.41 2.46
C HIS A 23 8.57 -3.34 1.51
N LEU A 24 7.42 -3.01 2.07
CA LEU A 24 6.17 -2.78 1.35
C LEU A 24 5.68 -1.37 1.62
N MET A 25 5.10 -0.76 0.61
CA MET A 25 4.38 0.49 0.75
C MET A 25 2.90 0.18 0.87
N ILE A 26 2.22 0.82 1.80
CA ILE A 26 0.77 0.71 1.97
C ILE A 26 0.16 2.06 1.67
N ASP A 27 -0.60 2.11 0.60
CA ASP A 27 -1.16 3.29 -0.01
C ASP A 27 -0.09 4.27 -0.53
N ALA A 28 -0.45 5.06 -1.52
CA ALA A 28 0.43 6.03 -2.18
C ALA A 28 -0.38 7.30 -2.46
N GLY A 29 -0.85 7.92 -1.39
CA GLY A 29 -1.83 9.02 -1.43
C GLY A 29 -1.23 10.42 -1.40
N ILE A 30 0.08 10.55 -1.58
CA ILE A 30 0.76 11.85 -1.74
C ILE A 30 1.54 11.83 -3.07
N SER A 31 2.08 12.96 -3.49
CA SER A 31 2.81 13.03 -4.74
C SER A 31 4.01 12.08 -4.75
N GLY A 32 4.37 11.59 -5.93
CA GLY A 32 5.55 10.73 -6.07
C GLY A 32 6.81 11.36 -5.50
N LYS A 33 6.99 12.66 -5.70
CA LYS A 33 8.13 13.40 -5.15
C LYS A 33 8.16 13.35 -3.62
N ARG A 34 7.00 13.52 -2.98
CA ARG A 34 6.89 13.45 -1.51
C ARG A 34 7.09 12.03 -0.99
N ILE A 35 6.62 11.03 -1.73
CA ILE A 35 6.88 9.62 -1.38
C ILE A 35 8.38 9.34 -1.38
N GLU A 36 9.07 9.71 -2.46
CA GLU A 36 10.51 9.52 -2.58
C GLU A 36 11.28 10.23 -1.46
N ALA A 37 10.94 11.49 -1.19
CA ALA A 37 11.58 12.27 -0.13
C ALA A 37 11.35 11.63 1.25
N GLY A 38 10.12 11.18 1.51
CA GLY A 38 9.78 10.54 2.78
C GLY A 38 10.53 9.22 3.00
N LEU A 39 10.60 8.37 1.97
CA LEU A 39 11.37 7.13 2.04
C LEU A 39 12.86 7.41 2.24
N ASN A 40 13.43 8.35 1.49
CA ASN A 40 14.83 8.72 1.62
C ASN A 40 15.15 9.24 3.03
N SER A 41 14.23 9.96 3.64
CA SER A 41 14.43 10.50 5.00
C SER A 41 14.59 9.43 6.07
N VAL A 42 14.09 8.21 5.81
CA VAL A 42 14.24 7.06 6.70
C VAL A 42 15.23 6.02 6.16
N GLY A 43 16.04 6.41 5.20
CA GLY A 43 17.13 5.56 4.65
C GLY A 43 16.67 4.53 3.63
N LEU A 44 15.48 4.69 3.06
CA LEU A 44 14.92 3.77 2.08
C LEU A 44 14.86 4.41 0.69
N LYS A 45 14.81 3.57 -0.33
CA LYS A 45 14.65 3.99 -1.72
C LYS A 45 13.36 3.42 -2.30
N THR A 46 12.66 4.22 -3.08
CA THR A 46 11.40 3.80 -3.70
C THR A 46 11.59 2.56 -4.58
N GLU A 47 12.67 2.49 -5.32
CA GLU A 47 12.98 1.36 -6.21
C GLU A 47 13.23 0.03 -5.47
N GLU A 48 13.50 0.09 -4.16
CA GLU A 48 13.72 -1.10 -3.33
C GLU A 48 12.44 -1.67 -2.73
N MET A 49 11.30 -1.00 -2.91
CA MET A 49 10.01 -1.53 -2.44
C MET A 49 9.63 -2.79 -3.21
N GLU A 50 9.15 -3.80 -2.50
CA GLU A 50 8.68 -5.05 -3.12
C GLU A 50 7.33 -4.89 -3.82
N GLY A 51 6.56 -3.90 -3.40
CA GLY A 51 5.26 -3.60 -3.97
C GLY A 51 4.48 -2.58 -3.18
N ILE A 52 3.32 -2.25 -3.70
CA ILE A 52 2.40 -1.28 -3.10
C ILE A 52 1.10 -2.00 -2.80
N LEU A 53 0.70 -2.03 -1.52
CA LEU A 53 -0.58 -2.57 -1.09
C LEU A 53 -1.58 -1.43 -1.02
N ILE A 54 -2.73 -1.56 -1.66
CA ILE A 54 -3.76 -0.52 -1.64
C ILE A 54 -4.93 -0.97 -0.78
N THR A 55 -5.30 -0.14 0.20
CA THR A 55 -6.43 -0.41 1.08
C THR A 55 -7.76 -0.14 0.37
N HIS A 56 -7.85 0.96 -0.34
CA HIS A 56 -9.02 1.34 -1.15
C HIS A 56 -8.65 2.48 -2.11
N GLU A 57 -9.56 2.81 -3.02
CA GLU A 57 -9.27 3.65 -4.18
C GLU A 57 -9.53 5.16 -3.98
N HIS A 58 -9.77 5.64 -2.77
CA HIS A 58 -9.97 7.08 -2.54
C HIS A 58 -8.69 7.87 -2.87
N SER A 59 -8.83 9.11 -3.33
CA SER A 59 -7.72 9.91 -3.86
C SER A 59 -6.58 10.13 -2.86
N ASP A 60 -6.91 10.25 -1.58
CA ASP A 60 -5.92 10.40 -0.50
C ASP A 60 -5.13 9.10 -0.21
N HIS A 61 -5.40 8.03 -0.97
CA HIS A 61 -4.69 6.75 -0.89
C HIS A 61 -4.00 6.36 -2.20
N ILE A 62 -4.33 7.01 -3.32
CA ILE A 62 -3.80 6.62 -4.63
C ILE A 62 -3.26 7.77 -5.48
N SER A 63 -3.24 9.00 -5.00
CA SER A 63 -2.90 10.17 -5.84
C SER A 63 -1.48 10.11 -6.44
N GLY A 64 -0.52 9.48 -5.77
CA GLY A 64 0.84 9.31 -6.28
C GLY A 64 1.13 7.94 -6.88
N LEU A 65 0.14 7.04 -6.87
CA LEU A 65 0.32 5.65 -7.27
C LEU A 65 0.80 5.51 -8.72
N GLY A 66 0.16 6.21 -9.64
CA GLY A 66 0.48 6.09 -11.06
C GLY A 66 1.91 6.50 -11.36
N VAL A 67 2.35 7.61 -10.80
CA VAL A 67 3.72 8.11 -10.98
C VAL A 67 4.75 7.10 -10.47
N ILE A 68 4.57 6.60 -9.26
CA ILE A 68 5.50 5.67 -8.63
C ILE A 68 5.50 4.33 -9.37
N ALA A 69 4.34 3.80 -9.70
CA ALA A 69 4.25 2.51 -10.39
C ALA A 69 4.90 2.57 -11.78
N ARG A 70 4.64 3.62 -12.55
CA ARG A 70 5.24 3.78 -13.89
C ARG A 70 6.76 3.97 -13.81
N ARG A 71 7.20 4.81 -12.88
CA ARG A 71 8.62 5.17 -12.78
C ARG A 71 9.50 4.00 -12.34
N TYR A 72 9.01 3.19 -11.40
CA TYR A 72 9.81 2.13 -10.79
C TYR A 72 9.35 0.73 -11.15
N GLY A 73 8.24 0.58 -11.86
CA GLY A 73 7.72 -0.74 -12.22
C GLY A 73 7.28 -1.57 -11.01
N LEU A 74 6.75 -0.93 -9.97
CA LEU A 74 6.37 -1.62 -8.75
C LEU A 74 5.02 -2.33 -8.91
N PRO A 75 4.91 -3.60 -8.47
CA PRO A 75 3.62 -4.29 -8.44
C PRO A 75 2.62 -3.60 -7.50
N ILE A 76 1.36 -3.59 -7.92
CA ILE A 76 0.26 -3.00 -7.16
C ILE A 76 -0.67 -4.12 -6.72
N TYR A 77 -0.81 -4.29 -5.42
CA TYR A 77 -1.65 -5.32 -4.81
C TYR A 77 -2.92 -4.70 -4.26
N GLY A 78 -4.05 -5.30 -4.55
CA GLY A 78 -5.34 -4.87 -4.03
C GLY A 78 -6.42 -5.87 -4.38
N THR A 79 -7.62 -5.67 -3.81
CA THR A 79 -8.78 -6.47 -4.19
C THR A 79 -9.17 -6.17 -5.63
N LYS A 80 -9.89 -7.10 -6.25
CA LYS A 80 -10.36 -6.93 -7.64
C LYS A 80 -11.13 -5.62 -7.81
N GLY A 81 -12.07 -5.33 -6.91
CA GLY A 81 -12.88 -4.10 -6.98
C GLY A 81 -12.03 -2.85 -6.87
N THR A 82 -11.07 -2.84 -5.95
CA THR A 82 -10.16 -1.72 -5.77
C THR A 82 -9.29 -1.50 -7.02
N LEU A 83 -8.71 -2.55 -7.57
CA LEU A 83 -7.86 -2.44 -8.76
C LEU A 83 -8.65 -2.00 -10.00
N GLU A 84 -9.88 -2.48 -10.16
CA GLU A 84 -10.76 -2.03 -11.25
C GLU A 84 -11.09 -0.53 -11.11
N ALA A 85 -11.38 -0.08 -9.88
CA ALA A 85 -11.65 1.33 -9.63
C ALA A 85 -10.42 2.21 -9.92
N ILE A 86 -9.22 1.75 -9.56
CA ILE A 86 -7.96 2.44 -9.88
C ILE A 86 -7.78 2.55 -11.40
N ALA A 87 -8.00 1.45 -12.12
CA ALA A 87 -7.85 1.43 -13.57
C ALA A 87 -8.83 2.37 -14.29
N ASN A 88 -9.98 2.65 -13.66
CA ASN A 88 -10.98 3.57 -14.16
C ASN A 88 -10.86 5.00 -13.61
N THR A 89 -9.79 5.30 -12.90
CA THR A 89 -9.55 6.64 -12.35
C THR A 89 -8.61 7.43 -13.27
N PRO A 90 -9.13 8.42 -14.03
CA PRO A 90 -8.33 9.14 -15.03
C PRO A 90 -7.08 9.82 -14.47
N SER A 91 -7.16 10.35 -13.25
CA SER A 91 -6.05 11.08 -12.61
C SER A 91 -4.84 10.18 -12.30
N VAL A 92 -5.04 8.88 -12.18
CA VAL A 92 -3.94 7.92 -11.98
C VAL A 92 -3.14 7.74 -13.27
N GLY A 93 -3.81 7.88 -14.43
CA GLY A 93 -3.20 7.65 -15.72
C GLY A 93 -3.08 6.16 -16.05
N LYS A 94 -2.38 5.87 -17.12
CA LYS A 94 -2.19 4.49 -17.56
C LYS A 94 -1.13 3.79 -16.72
N ILE A 95 -1.47 2.60 -16.24
CA ILE A 95 -0.54 1.70 -15.55
C ILE A 95 -0.51 0.40 -16.35
N ASP A 96 0.69 -0.15 -16.57
CA ASP A 96 0.84 -1.45 -17.24
C ASP A 96 0.02 -2.50 -16.50
N PRO A 97 -0.94 -3.18 -17.15
CA PRO A 97 -1.77 -4.19 -16.50
C PRO A 97 -0.98 -5.33 -15.84
N SER A 98 0.24 -5.59 -16.31
CA SER A 98 1.10 -6.62 -15.71
C SER A 98 1.55 -6.30 -14.29
N LEU A 99 1.44 -5.03 -13.88
CA LEU A 99 1.81 -4.62 -12.51
C LEU A 99 0.71 -4.91 -11.50
N TYR A 100 -0.53 -5.09 -11.93
CA TYR A 100 -1.64 -5.37 -11.02
C TYR A 100 -1.62 -6.81 -10.49
N ARG A 101 -1.79 -6.95 -9.18
CA ARG A 101 -1.83 -8.24 -8.47
C ARG A 101 -3.09 -8.29 -7.62
N VAL A 102 -4.04 -9.14 -7.98
CA VAL A 102 -5.30 -9.26 -7.25
C VAL A 102 -5.10 -10.03 -5.96
N LEU A 103 -5.59 -9.46 -4.85
CA LEU A 103 -5.66 -10.11 -3.55
C LEU A 103 -7.09 -10.55 -3.26
N GLU A 104 -7.22 -11.71 -2.61
CA GLU A 104 -8.50 -12.18 -2.10
C GLU A 104 -8.59 -11.86 -0.60
N PRO A 105 -9.65 -11.21 -0.11
CA PRO A 105 -9.84 -11.02 1.33
C PRO A 105 -9.77 -12.36 2.07
N ASP A 106 -9.14 -12.34 3.24
CA ASP A 106 -8.96 -13.50 4.12
C ASP A 106 -8.05 -14.61 3.55
N MET A 107 -7.35 -14.35 2.45
CA MET A 107 -6.38 -15.28 1.91
C MET A 107 -4.97 -14.69 1.99
N ASP A 108 -4.10 -15.38 2.70
CA ASP A 108 -2.71 -14.97 2.87
C ASP A 108 -1.93 -15.08 1.56
N ILE A 109 -1.07 -14.11 1.31
CA ILE A 109 -0.03 -14.20 0.29
C ILE A 109 1.30 -13.86 0.92
N THR A 110 2.38 -14.32 0.31
CA THR A 110 3.73 -13.99 0.76
C THR A 110 4.40 -13.10 -0.27
N ILE A 111 4.89 -11.95 0.17
CA ILE A 111 5.67 -11.02 -0.64
C ILE A 111 7.04 -10.91 0.01
N GLY A 112 8.07 -11.44 -0.66
CA GLY A 112 9.39 -11.53 -0.04
C GLY A 112 9.32 -12.42 1.21
N GLU A 113 9.67 -11.88 2.36
CA GLU A 113 9.59 -12.58 3.66
C GLU A 113 8.40 -12.13 4.52
N ILE A 114 7.46 -11.38 3.94
CA ILE A 114 6.30 -10.87 4.65
C ILE A 114 5.04 -11.60 4.20
N VAL A 115 4.31 -12.15 5.16
CA VAL A 115 2.99 -12.72 4.90
C VAL A 115 1.96 -11.61 5.04
N VAL A 116 1.18 -11.41 4.00
CA VAL A 116 0.14 -10.36 3.93
C VAL A 116 -1.23 -11.02 4.04
N HIS A 117 -2.00 -10.59 5.02
CA HIS A 117 -3.37 -11.05 5.24
C HIS A 117 -4.34 -9.88 5.04
N PRO A 118 -5.06 -9.81 3.91
CA PRO A 118 -6.05 -8.74 3.72
C PRO A 118 -7.34 -9.09 4.45
N ILE A 119 -7.91 -8.10 5.16
CA ILE A 119 -9.17 -8.24 5.88
C ILE A 119 -10.17 -7.24 5.31
N ARG A 120 -11.35 -7.72 4.90
CA ARG A 120 -12.41 -6.85 4.41
C ARG A 120 -12.91 -5.94 5.54
N ILE A 121 -13.04 -4.66 5.25
CA ILE A 121 -13.56 -3.67 6.20
C ILE A 121 -14.82 -3.02 5.64
N SER A 122 -15.62 -2.41 6.53
CA SER A 122 -16.81 -1.66 6.15
C SER A 122 -16.41 -0.20 5.93
N HIS A 123 -16.41 0.24 4.67
CA HIS A 123 -16.08 1.60 4.29
C HIS A 123 -16.74 1.91 2.94
N ASP A 124 -16.92 3.20 2.64
CA ASP A 124 -17.52 3.66 1.38
C ASP A 124 -16.49 3.64 0.24
N ALA A 125 -16.27 2.46 -0.31
CA ALA A 125 -15.33 2.21 -1.40
C ALA A 125 -15.75 0.91 -2.13
N ALA A 126 -15.08 0.58 -3.23
CA ALA A 126 -15.44 -0.56 -4.08
C ALA A 126 -15.30 -1.90 -3.35
N ASP A 127 -14.15 -2.15 -2.72
CA ASP A 127 -13.92 -3.37 -1.93
C ASP A 127 -12.74 -3.13 -0.97
N PRO A 128 -12.95 -2.32 0.09
CA PRO A 128 -11.86 -1.89 0.94
C PRO A 128 -11.37 -3.00 1.88
N VAL A 129 -10.06 -2.98 2.15
CA VAL A 129 -9.42 -3.92 3.07
C VAL A 129 -8.46 -3.20 4.01
N ALA A 130 -8.26 -3.79 5.18
CA ALA A 130 -7.12 -3.55 6.03
C ALA A 130 -6.10 -4.66 5.80
N TYR A 131 -4.87 -4.47 6.23
CA TYR A 131 -3.82 -5.46 6.06
C TYR A 131 -3.20 -5.85 7.39
N ILE A 132 -3.00 -7.16 7.57
CA ILE A 132 -2.15 -7.68 8.63
C ILE A 132 -0.88 -8.17 7.95
N LEU A 133 0.27 -7.66 8.40
CA LEU A 133 1.58 -8.07 7.92
C LEU A 133 2.26 -8.91 8.99
N LYS A 134 2.77 -10.06 8.59
CA LYS A 134 3.42 -11.01 9.50
C LYS A 134 4.79 -11.40 8.99
N ASN A 135 5.74 -11.55 9.91
CA ASN A 135 6.94 -12.32 9.69
C ASN A 135 7.17 -13.20 10.93
N GLU A 136 8.28 -13.94 11.01
CA GLU A 136 8.51 -14.97 12.03
C GLU A 136 8.05 -14.63 13.45
N ASN A 137 8.32 -13.40 13.91
CA ASN A 137 8.11 -13.02 15.31
C ASN A 137 7.20 -11.81 15.51
N HIS A 138 6.75 -11.17 14.43
CA HIS A 138 6.02 -9.90 14.51
C HIS A 138 4.78 -9.92 13.65
N LYS A 139 3.76 -9.23 14.14
CA LYS A 139 2.48 -9.09 13.49
C LYS A 139 2.02 -7.65 13.62
N ILE A 140 1.72 -6.99 12.51
CA ILE A 140 1.30 -5.59 12.47
C ILE A 140 -0.02 -5.51 11.71
N ALA A 141 -1.00 -4.84 12.30
CA ALA A 141 -2.24 -4.53 11.62
C ALA A 141 -2.21 -3.08 11.15
N ILE A 142 -2.52 -2.87 9.87
CA ILE A 142 -2.61 -1.54 9.26
C ILE A 142 -4.05 -1.31 8.85
N ILE A 143 -4.72 -0.46 9.61
CA ILE A 143 -6.13 -0.12 9.42
C ILE A 143 -6.19 1.38 9.13
N THR A 144 -6.56 1.73 7.91
CA THR A 144 -6.74 3.12 7.51
C THR A 144 -8.23 3.44 7.46
N ASP A 145 -8.62 4.69 7.61
CA ASP A 145 -10.00 5.20 7.62
C ASP A 145 -10.78 5.11 8.94
N LEU A 146 -10.25 4.41 9.92
CA LEU A 146 -10.74 4.56 11.29
C LEU A 146 -9.79 5.49 12.08
N GLY A 147 -9.08 6.39 11.34
CA GLY A 147 -7.87 6.98 11.85
C GLY A 147 -6.71 5.99 11.70
N LEU A 148 -5.49 6.49 11.63
CA LEU A 148 -4.32 5.63 11.52
C LEU A 148 -4.22 4.78 12.80
N SER A 149 -4.68 3.56 12.73
CA SER A 149 -4.60 2.63 13.87
C SER A 149 -3.54 1.59 13.55
N LEU A 150 -2.42 1.70 14.22
CA LEU A 150 -1.34 0.72 14.16
C LEU A 150 -1.42 -0.13 15.41
N ILE A 151 -1.80 -1.37 15.26
CA ILE A 151 -1.85 -2.31 16.38
C ILE A 151 -0.69 -3.28 16.21
N HIS A 152 0.26 -3.17 17.09
CA HIS A 152 1.37 -4.11 17.20
C HIS A 152 0.93 -5.28 18.08
N ILE A 153 0.79 -6.44 17.49
CA ILE A 153 0.34 -7.63 18.18
C ILE A 153 1.53 -8.57 18.42
#